data_6ebdddb49f1661932b638d426906eb51
#
_entry.id   6ebdddb49f1661932b638d426906eb51
#
_cell.length_a   1.000
_cell.length_b   1.000
_cell.length_c   1.000
_cell.angle_alpha   90.00
_cell.angle_beta   90.00
_cell.angle_gamma   90.00
#
_symmetry.space_group_name_H-M   'P 1'
#
loop_
_entity.id
_entity.type
_entity.pdbx_description
1 polymer ?
#
loop_
_entity_poly.entity_id
_entity_poly.type
_entity_poly.pdbx_seq_one_letter_code
_entity_poly.pdbx_strand_id
1 'polypeptide(L)'
;MAKKRISIMVVDDNDMMRTILRGVLRGEEYEVVGEARNGTIAVEMADRLKPDIICLDVIMPEKNGLEALCEIKAARPETEVVMITSNADPETVQEAIQNGASGFIIKPYNAARILNTLEKICERIRQRLA
;
A
#
# COMPACT_ATOMS: atom_id res chain seq x y z
N MET A 1 10.68 2.55 -25.97
CA MET A 1 10.83 1.66 -24.81
C MET A 1 9.56 1.59 -23.98
N ALA A 2 9.19 0.42 -23.57
CA ALA A 2 8.02 0.26 -22.71
C ALA A 2 8.29 0.89 -21.33
N LYS A 3 7.30 1.58 -20.78
CA LYS A 3 7.38 2.07 -19.42
C LYS A 3 7.43 0.89 -18.46
N LYS A 4 8.27 0.99 -17.45
CA LYS A 4 8.26 0.03 -16.36
C LYS A 4 6.89 0.12 -15.66
N ARG A 5 6.26 -1.02 -15.47
CA ARG A 5 5.01 -1.07 -14.71
C ARG A 5 5.28 -0.80 -13.24
N ILE A 6 4.37 -0.08 -12.61
CA ILE A 6 4.46 0.18 -11.17
C ILE A 6 4.06 -1.11 -10.43
N SER A 7 4.93 -1.59 -9.59
CA SER A 7 4.68 -2.81 -8.81
C SER A 7 3.99 -2.48 -7.51
N ILE A 8 2.96 -3.25 -7.17
CA ILE A 8 2.15 -3.04 -5.98
C ILE A 8 2.03 -4.33 -5.18
N MET A 9 2.19 -4.23 -3.88
CA MET A 9 1.91 -5.31 -2.95
C MET A 9 0.64 -4.96 -2.16
N VAL A 10 -0.24 -5.94 -1.96
CA VAL A 10 -1.52 -5.76 -1.28
C VAL A 10 -1.50 -6.48 0.06
N VAL A 11 -1.81 -5.77 1.14
CA VAL A 11 -1.78 -6.31 2.50
C VAL A 11 -3.10 -6.06 3.20
N ASP A 12 -3.82 -7.14 3.51
CA ASP A 12 -5.10 -7.11 4.21
C ASP A 12 -5.33 -8.52 4.75
N ASP A 13 -5.85 -8.65 5.96
CA ASP A 13 -6.13 -9.96 6.55
C ASP A 13 -7.37 -10.63 5.96
N ASN A 14 -8.18 -9.90 5.20
CA ASN A 14 -9.40 -10.40 4.57
C ASN A 14 -9.13 -10.82 3.12
N ASP A 15 -9.32 -12.10 2.83
CA ASP A 15 -9.05 -12.66 1.49
C ASP A 15 -9.90 -12.00 0.41
N MET A 16 -11.17 -11.72 0.70
CA MET A 16 -12.08 -11.09 -0.26
C MET A 16 -11.61 -9.67 -0.60
N MET A 17 -11.18 -8.91 0.39
CA MET A 17 -10.70 -7.55 0.17
C MET A 17 -9.45 -7.53 -0.69
N ARG A 18 -8.52 -8.47 -0.47
CA ARG A 18 -7.34 -8.59 -1.33
C ARG A 18 -7.73 -8.93 -2.77
N THR A 19 -8.70 -9.83 -2.93
CA THR A 19 -9.19 -10.21 -4.27
C THR A 19 -9.79 -9.03 -4.99
N ILE A 20 -10.64 -8.24 -4.31
CA ILE A 20 -11.28 -7.06 -4.89
C ILE A 20 -10.23 -6.04 -5.31
N LEU A 21 -9.30 -5.74 -4.42
CA LEU A 21 -8.26 -4.74 -4.68
C LEU A 21 -7.37 -5.17 -5.84
N ARG A 22 -6.99 -6.45 -5.86
CA ARG A 22 -6.20 -7.01 -6.97
C ARG A 22 -6.93 -6.87 -8.29
N GLY A 23 -8.25 -7.11 -8.30
CA GLY A 23 -9.07 -6.94 -9.51
C GLY A 23 -9.09 -5.51 -10.01
N VAL A 24 -9.22 -4.55 -9.11
CA VAL A 24 -9.18 -3.12 -9.45
C VAL A 24 -7.84 -2.77 -10.08
N LEU A 25 -6.75 -3.23 -9.50
CA LEU A 25 -5.40 -2.89 -9.97
C LEU A 25 -5.06 -3.51 -11.31
N ARG A 26 -5.53 -4.74 -11.57
CA ARG A 26 -5.25 -5.43 -12.84
C ARG A 26 -5.86 -4.76 -14.06
N GLY A 27 -6.93 -4.02 -13.86
CA GLY A 27 -7.56 -3.28 -14.95
C GLY A 27 -6.72 -2.10 -15.44
N GLU A 28 -5.66 -1.79 -14.74
CA GLU A 28 -4.78 -0.65 -15.00
C GLU A 28 -3.35 -1.11 -15.29
N GLU A 29 -2.42 -0.16 -15.36
CA GLU A 29 -1.02 -0.44 -15.68
C GLU A 29 -0.19 -0.85 -14.46
N TYR A 30 -0.82 -1.51 -13.50
CA TYR A 30 -0.14 -1.96 -12.30
C TYR A 30 0.18 -3.44 -12.33
N GLU A 31 1.28 -3.81 -11.71
CA GLU A 31 1.66 -5.20 -11.55
C GLU A 31 1.55 -5.55 -10.06
N VAL A 32 0.64 -6.46 -9.71
CA VAL A 32 0.50 -6.93 -8.34
C VAL A 32 1.54 -8.02 -8.12
N VAL A 33 2.58 -7.69 -7.37
CA VAL A 33 3.74 -8.58 -7.20
C VAL A 33 3.63 -9.48 -5.98
N GLY A 34 2.69 -9.21 -5.07
CA GLY A 34 2.50 -10.05 -3.90
C GLY A 34 1.31 -9.64 -3.06
N GLU A 35 0.91 -10.56 -2.19
CA GLU A 35 -0.16 -10.36 -1.22
C GLU A 35 0.30 -10.86 0.14
N ALA A 36 -0.06 -10.14 1.20
CA ALA A 36 0.23 -10.55 2.56
C ALA A 36 -1.04 -10.41 3.41
N ARG A 37 -1.19 -11.30 4.38
CA ARG A 37 -2.37 -11.31 5.25
C ARG A 37 -2.14 -10.72 6.64
N ASN A 38 -0.91 -10.35 6.94
CA ASN A 38 -0.58 -9.67 8.20
C ASN A 38 0.68 -8.83 8.04
N GLY A 39 0.98 -8.05 9.08
CA GLY A 39 2.11 -7.11 9.04
C GLY A 39 3.47 -7.79 9.03
N THR A 40 3.62 -8.93 9.70
CA THR A 40 4.88 -9.66 9.74
C THR A 40 5.26 -10.16 8.35
N ILE A 41 4.31 -10.79 7.67
CA ILE A 41 4.52 -11.28 6.29
C ILE A 41 4.77 -10.10 5.35
N ALA A 42 4.04 -8.99 5.55
CA ALA A 42 4.19 -7.80 4.73
C ALA A 42 5.62 -7.24 4.77
N VAL A 43 6.19 -7.14 5.97
CA VAL A 43 7.55 -6.62 6.14
C VAL A 43 8.56 -7.53 5.43
N GLU A 44 8.44 -8.84 5.63
CA GLU A 44 9.33 -9.82 4.98
C GLU A 44 9.24 -9.76 3.46
N MET A 45 8.01 -9.72 2.94
CA MET A 45 7.79 -9.68 1.50
C MET A 45 8.23 -8.36 0.88
N ALA A 46 8.04 -7.25 1.59
CA ALA A 46 8.47 -5.94 1.09
C ALA A 46 9.99 -5.91 0.88
N ASP A 47 10.73 -6.49 1.79
CA ASP A 47 12.19 -6.56 1.67
C ASP A 47 12.62 -7.43 0.49
N ARG A 48 11.92 -8.54 0.26
CA ARG A 48 12.24 -9.48 -0.83
C ARG A 48 11.78 -8.98 -2.19
N LEU A 49 10.55 -8.47 -2.27
CA LEU A 49 9.92 -8.10 -3.55
C LEU A 49 10.22 -6.66 -3.98
N LYS A 50 10.55 -5.80 -3.04
CA LYS A 50 10.86 -4.38 -3.29
C LYS A 50 9.80 -3.69 -4.14
N PRO A 51 8.52 -3.72 -3.71
CA PRO A 51 7.45 -3.10 -4.49
C PRO A 51 7.59 -1.58 -4.51
N ASP A 52 7.06 -0.96 -5.55
CA ASP A 52 7.03 0.51 -5.62
C ASP A 52 6.00 1.07 -4.65
N ILE A 53 4.86 0.40 -4.53
CA ILE A 53 3.76 0.82 -3.66
C ILE A 53 3.27 -0.37 -2.84
N ILE A 54 2.91 -0.12 -1.59
CA ILE A 54 2.24 -1.10 -0.74
C ILE A 54 0.90 -0.54 -0.30
N CYS A 55 -0.18 -1.27 -0.57
CA CYS A 55 -1.51 -0.97 -0.04
C CYS A 55 -1.67 -1.77 1.25
N LEU A 56 -1.81 -1.10 2.38
CA LEU A 56 -1.64 -1.68 3.70
C LEU A 56 -2.80 -1.37 4.63
N ASP A 57 -3.49 -2.41 5.10
CA ASP A 57 -4.53 -2.24 6.11
C ASP A 57 -3.90 -1.96 7.48
N VAL A 58 -4.60 -1.20 8.33
CA VAL A 58 -4.15 -0.89 9.69
C VAL A 58 -4.43 -2.04 10.64
N ILE A 59 -5.67 -2.57 10.61
CA ILE A 59 -6.11 -3.57 11.59
C ILE A 59 -5.87 -4.98 11.06
N MET A 60 -4.85 -5.63 11.60
CA MET A 60 -4.47 -6.98 11.22
C MET A 60 -3.96 -7.74 12.44
N PRO A 61 -4.08 -9.08 12.45
CA PRO A 61 -3.50 -9.88 13.53
C PRO A 61 -1.97 -9.84 13.53
N GLU A 62 -1.39 -10.17 14.63
CA GLU A 62 0.06 -10.19 14.87
C GLU A 62 0.64 -8.78 14.82
N LYS A 63 1.21 -8.36 13.70
CA LYS A 63 1.75 -7.02 13.52
C LYS A 63 0.73 -6.17 12.76
N ASN A 64 0.24 -5.09 13.37
CA ASN A 64 -0.72 -4.21 12.70
C ASN A 64 -0.05 -3.35 11.63
N GLY A 65 -0.88 -2.64 10.84
CA GLY A 65 -0.39 -1.87 9.72
C GLY A 65 0.51 -0.70 10.09
N LEU A 66 0.29 -0.06 11.24
CA LEU A 66 1.14 1.05 11.67
C LEU A 66 2.53 0.58 12.03
N GLU A 67 2.63 -0.55 12.71
CA GLU A 67 3.92 -1.16 13.03
C GLU A 67 4.66 -1.59 11.76
N ALA A 68 3.93 -2.22 10.84
CA ALA A 68 4.49 -2.63 9.55
C ALA A 68 4.98 -1.43 8.75
N LEU A 69 4.21 -0.34 8.75
CA LEU A 69 4.59 0.90 8.07
C LEU A 69 5.92 1.42 8.58
N CYS A 70 6.10 1.49 9.90
CA CYS A 70 7.35 1.95 10.51
C CYS A 70 8.52 1.11 10.06
N GLU A 71 8.39 -0.21 10.11
CA GLU A 71 9.48 -1.12 9.74
C GLU A 71 9.81 -1.06 8.25
N ILE A 72 8.77 -0.99 7.41
CA ILE A 72 8.96 -0.90 5.97
C ILE A 72 9.68 0.40 5.60
N LYS A 73 9.23 1.52 6.14
CA LYS A 73 9.82 2.83 5.83
C LYS A 73 11.24 2.96 6.38
N ALA A 74 11.52 2.34 7.53
CA ALA A 74 12.88 2.35 8.08
C ALA A 74 13.85 1.58 7.17
N ALA A 75 13.42 0.45 6.63
CA ALA A 75 14.26 -0.39 5.77
C ALA A 75 14.29 0.12 4.32
N ARG A 76 13.20 0.68 3.84
CA ARG A 76 13.02 1.07 2.45
C ARG A 76 12.28 2.41 2.35
N PRO A 77 12.96 3.53 2.64
CA PRO A 77 12.28 4.84 2.66
C PRO A 77 11.69 5.26 1.31
N GLU A 78 12.15 4.70 0.21
CA GLU A 78 11.63 5.03 -1.13
C GLU A 78 10.34 4.29 -1.47
N THR A 79 9.97 3.23 -0.72
CA THR A 79 8.71 2.52 -0.95
C THR A 79 7.54 3.39 -0.51
N GLU A 80 6.58 3.60 -1.40
CA GLU A 80 5.38 4.38 -1.09
C GLU A 80 4.35 3.47 -0.42
N VAL A 81 3.75 3.93 0.67
CA VAL A 81 2.76 3.14 1.40
C VAL A 81 1.44 3.89 1.47
N VAL A 82 0.36 3.23 1.01
CA VAL A 82 -1.01 3.77 1.10
C VAL A 82 -1.75 2.95 2.14
N MET A 83 -2.23 3.60 3.19
CA MET A 83 -3.03 2.94 4.21
C MET A 83 -4.48 2.83 3.74
N ILE A 84 -5.06 1.63 3.84
CA ILE A 84 -6.46 1.40 3.48
C ILE A 84 -7.15 0.73 4.65
N THR A 85 -8.06 1.43 5.33
CA THR A 85 -8.63 0.90 6.57
C THR A 85 -10.04 1.44 6.82
N SER A 86 -10.81 0.71 7.63
CA SER A 86 -12.10 1.17 8.14
C SER A 86 -11.96 2.08 9.36
N ASN A 87 -10.76 2.12 9.96
CA ASN A 87 -10.51 2.94 11.14
C ASN A 87 -9.86 4.26 10.73
N ALA A 88 -10.63 5.34 10.80
CA ALA A 88 -10.21 6.66 10.36
C ALA A 88 -10.14 7.66 11.51
N ASP A 89 -9.87 7.21 12.74
CA ASP A 89 -9.74 8.16 13.83
C ASP A 89 -8.54 9.07 13.60
N PRO A 90 -8.62 10.34 14.07
CA PRO A 90 -7.57 11.33 13.78
C PRO A 90 -6.19 10.93 14.28
N GLU A 91 -6.10 10.21 15.38
CA GLU A 91 -4.80 9.78 15.92
C GLU A 91 -4.14 8.76 14.99
N THR A 92 -4.90 7.79 14.49
CA THR A 92 -4.39 6.78 13.57
C THR A 92 -3.92 7.43 12.26
N VAL A 93 -4.72 8.33 11.71
CA VAL A 93 -4.36 9.03 10.47
C VAL A 93 -3.08 9.84 10.67
N GLN A 94 -3.00 10.58 11.77
CA GLN A 94 -1.83 11.42 12.05
C GLN A 94 -0.58 10.56 12.24
N GLU A 95 -0.69 9.47 12.97
CA GLU A 95 0.43 8.56 13.19
C GLU A 95 0.93 7.97 11.87
N ALA A 96 0.01 7.57 10.99
CA ALA A 96 0.38 7.03 9.68
C ALA A 96 1.14 8.08 8.87
N ILE A 97 0.65 9.31 8.84
CA ILE A 97 1.31 10.40 8.10
C ILE A 97 2.69 10.69 8.68
N GLN A 98 2.81 10.77 9.99
CA GLN A 98 4.08 11.02 10.66
C GLN A 98 5.10 9.93 10.38
N ASN A 99 4.64 8.69 10.22
CA ASN A 99 5.51 7.56 9.94
C ASN A 99 5.76 7.34 8.44
N GLY A 100 5.33 8.27 7.61
CA GLY A 100 5.70 8.30 6.20
C GLY A 100 4.70 7.71 5.23
N ALA A 101 3.44 7.51 5.63
CA ALA A 101 2.41 7.06 4.69
C ALA A 101 2.20 8.10 3.60
N SER A 102 2.09 7.64 2.36
CA SER A 102 1.92 8.51 1.19
C SER A 102 0.46 8.87 0.94
N GLY A 103 -0.47 8.07 1.47
CA GLY A 103 -1.89 8.30 1.32
C GLY A 103 -2.68 7.49 2.32
N PHE A 104 -3.97 7.81 2.44
CA PHE A 104 -4.86 7.16 3.38
C PHE A 104 -6.24 7.06 2.74
N ILE A 105 -6.76 5.84 2.62
CA ILE A 105 -8.07 5.58 2.03
C ILE A 105 -8.94 4.88 3.08
N ILE A 106 -10.16 5.37 3.25
CA ILE A 106 -11.08 4.85 4.26
C ILE A 106 -12.08 3.89 3.60
N LYS A 107 -12.25 2.71 4.20
CA LYS A 107 -13.28 1.76 3.76
C LYS A 107 -14.66 2.21 4.24
N PRO A 108 -15.75 1.99 3.48
CA PRO A 108 -15.76 1.38 2.16
C PRO A 108 -15.24 2.33 1.09
N TYR A 109 -14.55 1.79 0.10
CA TYR A 109 -14.00 2.56 -1.00
C TYR A 109 -14.57 2.07 -2.33
N ASN A 110 -14.43 2.90 -3.37
CA ASN A 110 -14.71 2.47 -4.73
C ASN A 110 -13.42 2.47 -5.55
N ALA A 111 -13.47 1.87 -6.72
CA ALA A 111 -12.30 1.76 -7.59
C ALA A 111 -11.72 3.12 -7.96
N ALA A 112 -12.57 4.10 -8.25
CA ALA A 112 -12.12 5.44 -8.63
C ALA A 112 -11.28 6.10 -7.54
N ARG A 113 -11.67 5.95 -6.27
CA ARG A 113 -10.94 6.52 -5.14
C ARG A 113 -9.54 5.92 -5.03
N ILE A 114 -9.44 4.60 -5.17
CA ILE A 114 -8.17 3.90 -5.12
C ILE A 114 -7.29 4.35 -6.27
N LEU A 115 -7.82 4.29 -7.49
CA LEU A 115 -7.04 4.61 -8.69
C LEU A 115 -6.57 6.06 -8.71
N ASN A 116 -7.42 7.00 -8.27
CA ASN A 116 -7.03 8.41 -8.20
C ASN A 116 -5.90 8.64 -7.19
N THR A 117 -5.97 7.99 -6.04
CA THR A 117 -4.93 8.11 -5.02
C THR A 117 -3.61 7.53 -5.53
N LEU A 118 -3.65 6.36 -6.15
CA LEU A 118 -2.46 5.72 -6.69
C LEU A 118 -1.84 6.49 -7.83
N GLU A 119 -2.64 7.11 -8.69
CA GLU A 119 -2.14 7.89 -9.80
C GLU A 119 -1.27 9.06 -9.35
N LYS A 120 -1.68 9.75 -8.30
CA LYS A 120 -0.88 10.84 -7.73
C LYS A 120 0.47 10.34 -7.21
N ILE A 121 0.46 9.18 -6.60
CA ILE A 121 1.69 8.57 -6.07
C ILE A 121 2.59 8.12 -7.23
N CYS A 122 2.00 7.55 -8.28
CA CYS A 122 2.75 7.12 -9.46
C CYS A 122 3.44 8.30 -10.14
N GLU A 123 2.78 9.44 -10.24
CA GLU A 123 3.40 10.65 -10.80
C GLU A 123 4.64 11.04 -10.01
N ARG A 124 4.55 10.98 -8.69
CA ARG A 124 5.69 11.28 -7.80
C ARG A 124 6.84 10.29 -8.01
N ILE A 125 6.53 9.00 -8.13
CA ILE A 125 7.54 7.97 -8.41
C ILE A 125 8.23 8.24 -9.73
N ARG A 126 7.47 8.52 -10.78
CA ARG A 126 8.01 8.79 -12.12
C ARG A 126 8.91 10.02 -12.12
N GLN A 127 8.55 11.05 -11.38
CA GLN A 127 9.38 12.25 -11.25
C GLN A 127 10.72 11.97 -10.59
N ARG A 128 10.75 11.09 -9.59
CA ARG A 128 12.01 10.70 -8.95
C ARG A 128 12.92 9.93 -9.89
N LEU A 129 12.33 9.16 -10.81
CA LEU A 129 13.08 8.35 -11.76
C LEU A 129 13.51 9.11 -13.00
N ALA A 130 12.95 10.30 -13.20
CA ALA A 130 13.25 11.12 -14.38
C ALA A 130 14.63 11.77 -14.28
#